data_55cd6a7e3d3a3da1f7885abf935c1d12
#
_entry.id   55cd6a7e3d3a3da1f7885abf935c1d12
#
_cell.length_a   1.000
_cell.length_b   1.000
_cell.length_c   1.000
_cell.angle_alpha   90.00
_cell.angle_beta   90.00
_cell.angle_gamma   90.00
#
_symmetry.space_group_name_H-M   'P 1'
#
loop_
_entity.id
_entity.type
_entity.pdbx_description
1 polymer ?
#
loop_
_entity_poly.entity_id
_entity_poly.type
_entity_poly.pdbx_seq_one_letter_code
_entity_poly.pdbx_strand_id
1 'polypeptide(L)'
;MYTPVNIIDRYINEHSLPLEPVNFTILSIDYNVDPSFALATWILETGNGRSLMWIERNNPAGIKCGEDYCSYPSKDAGLAQMFYLLNQYTTGSIPWVGQRNTIKEVREAWNPEDDDCWRIYEIMLQIAAERNEYERD
;
A
#
# COMPACT_ATOMS: atom_id res chain seq x y z
N MET A 1 -14.03 -2.42 -6.76
CA MET A 1 -13.89 -3.84 -7.14
C MET A 1 -12.65 -4.41 -6.48
N TYR A 2 -12.80 -5.55 -5.86
CA TYR A 2 -11.68 -6.19 -5.13
C TYR A 2 -10.73 -6.88 -6.10
N THR A 3 -9.42 -6.60 -5.98
CA THR A 3 -8.42 -7.22 -6.83
C THR A 3 -8.18 -8.67 -6.37
N PRO A 4 -8.23 -9.66 -7.27
CA PRO A 4 -7.94 -11.04 -6.89
C PRO A 4 -6.53 -11.20 -6.32
N VAL A 5 -6.42 -11.95 -5.23
CA VAL A 5 -5.16 -12.09 -4.49
C VAL A 5 -4.05 -12.74 -5.31
N ASN A 6 -4.39 -13.69 -6.19
CA ASN A 6 -3.41 -14.35 -7.04
C ASN A 6 -2.71 -13.38 -8.00
N ILE A 7 -3.37 -12.30 -8.40
CA ILE A 7 -2.77 -11.27 -9.25
C ILE A 7 -1.70 -10.51 -8.46
N ILE A 8 -1.97 -10.20 -7.21
CA ILE A 8 -1.04 -9.51 -6.33
C ILE A 8 0.20 -10.39 -6.06
N ASP A 9 0.00 -11.67 -5.75
CA ASP A 9 1.09 -12.60 -5.52
C ASP A 9 2.00 -12.69 -6.75
N ARG A 10 1.41 -12.81 -7.94
CA ARG A 10 2.17 -12.86 -9.19
C ARG A 10 2.94 -11.56 -9.43
N TYR A 11 2.30 -10.42 -9.23
CA TYR A 11 2.96 -9.13 -9.43
C TYR A 11 4.18 -9.00 -8.52
N ILE A 12 4.04 -9.33 -7.25
CA ILE A 12 5.14 -9.29 -6.29
C ILE A 12 6.30 -10.17 -6.76
N ASN A 13 6.00 -11.40 -7.18
CA ASN A 13 7.02 -12.36 -7.62
C ASN A 13 7.65 -11.97 -8.97
N GLU A 14 6.85 -11.58 -9.95
CA GLU A 14 7.34 -11.22 -11.29
C GLU A 14 8.24 -9.98 -11.25
N HIS A 15 7.94 -9.04 -10.36
CA HIS A 15 8.72 -7.80 -10.22
C HIS A 15 9.78 -7.91 -9.13
N SER A 16 9.97 -9.08 -8.53
CA SER A 16 10.97 -9.33 -7.48
C SER A 16 10.88 -8.31 -6.35
N LEU A 17 9.67 -7.94 -5.95
CA LEU A 17 9.47 -7.00 -4.84
C LEU A 17 9.84 -7.67 -3.52
N PRO A 18 10.52 -6.97 -2.60
CA PRO A 18 10.95 -7.56 -1.32
C PRO A 18 9.77 -7.63 -0.32
N LEU A 19 8.75 -8.38 -0.69
CA LEU A 19 7.55 -8.64 0.10
C LEU A 19 7.28 -10.13 0.10
N GLU A 20 6.72 -10.63 1.20
CA GLU A 20 6.21 -11.98 1.27
C GLU A 20 4.75 -11.96 0.80
N PRO A 21 4.40 -12.56 -0.37
CA PRO A 21 3.08 -12.39 -0.97
C PRO A 21 1.92 -12.85 -0.08
N VAL A 22 2.07 -14.00 0.57
CA VAL A 22 1.00 -14.56 1.41
C VAL A 22 0.69 -13.64 2.58
N ASN A 23 1.71 -13.13 3.26
CA ASN A 23 1.54 -12.22 4.40
C ASN A 23 0.91 -10.91 3.95
N PHE A 24 1.33 -10.37 2.81
CA PHE A 24 0.74 -9.14 2.26
C PHE A 24 -0.75 -9.33 1.97
N THR A 25 -1.10 -10.44 1.36
CA THR A 25 -2.48 -10.77 1.03
C THR A 25 -3.35 -10.94 2.29
N ILE A 26 -2.83 -11.64 3.30
CA ILE A 26 -3.53 -11.83 4.57
C ILE A 26 -3.83 -10.48 5.22
N LEU A 27 -2.87 -9.57 5.24
CA LEU A 27 -3.07 -8.23 5.78
C LEU A 27 -4.16 -7.45 5.03
N SER A 28 -4.21 -7.58 3.71
CA SER A 28 -5.24 -6.91 2.92
C SER A 28 -6.64 -7.41 3.28
N ILE A 29 -6.79 -8.71 3.54
CA ILE A 29 -8.05 -9.31 3.96
C ILE A 29 -8.40 -8.87 5.38
N ASP A 30 -7.46 -9.00 6.31
CA ASP A 30 -7.67 -8.70 7.73
C ASP A 30 -8.06 -7.23 7.96
N TYR A 31 -7.45 -6.31 7.23
CA TYR A 31 -7.73 -4.88 7.36
C TYR A 31 -8.74 -4.36 6.34
N ASN A 32 -9.28 -5.24 5.48
CA ASN A 32 -10.27 -4.89 4.47
C ASN A 32 -9.83 -3.71 3.58
N VAL A 33 -8.63 -3.81 3.05
CA VAL A 33 -8.05 -2.84 2.11
C VAL A 33 -7.80 -3.54 0.79
N ASP A 34 -8.17 -2.91 -0.34
CA ASP A 34 -7.88 -3.46 -1.65
C ASP A 34 -6.37 -3.70 -1.79
N PRO A 35 -5.93 -4.93 -2.06
CA PRO A 35 -4.50 -5.23 -2.13
C PRO A 35 -3.78 -4.49 -3.25
N SER A 36 -4.42 -4.17 -4.37
CA SER A 36 -3.75 -3.40 -5.43
C SER A 36 -3.50 -1.96 -5.01
N PHE A 37 -4.44 -1.35 -4.27
CA PHE A 37 -4.25 -0.02 -3.71
C PHE A 37 -3.13 -0.02 -2.66
N ALA A 38 -3.13 -1.00 -1.76
CA ALA A 38 -2.08 -1.12 -0.73
C ALA A 38 -0.71 -1.36 -1.37
N LEU A 39 -0.63 -2.24 -2.37
CA LEU A 39 0.62 -2.51 -3.06
C LEU A 39 1.13 -1.28 -3.82
N ALA A 40 0.25 -0.59 -4.52
CA ALA A 40 0.61 0.65 -5.22
C ALA A 40 1.14 1.71 -4.23
N THR A 41 0.51 1.83 -3.07
CA THR A 41 0.95 2.74 -2.01
C THR A 41 2.36 2.37 -1.54
N TRP A 42 2.59 1.09 -1.24
CA TRP A 42 3.90 0.61 -0.80
C TRP A 42 4.98 0.84 -1.88
N ILE A 43 4.66 0.54 -3.15
CA ILE A 43 5.58 0.75 -4.28
C ILE A 43 5.99 2.23 -4.38
N LEU A 44 4.99 3.11 -4.33
CA LEU A 44 5.26 4.56 -4.43
C LEU A 44 6.06 5.08 -3.25
N GLU A 45 5.66 4.71 -2.02
CA GLU A 45 6.28 5.23 -0.81
C GLU A 45 7.69 4.67 -0.56
N THR A 46 7.96 3.45 -0.98
CA THR A 46 9.26 2.80 -0.74
C THR A 46 10.17 2.77 -1.96
N GLY A 47 9.70 3.24 -3.12
CA GLY A 47 10.47 3.11 -4.36
C GLY A 47 10.80 1.65 -4.67
N ASN A 48 9.79 0.78 -4.72
CA ASN A 48 9.93 -0.66 -4.91
C ASN A 48 10.73 -1.36 -3.80
N GLY A 49 10.66 -0.83 -2.57
CA GLY A 49 11.36 -1.39 -1.43
C GLY A 49 12.82 -0.98 -1.31
N ARG A 50 13.24 0.06 -2.03
CA ARG A 50 14.64 0.52 -2.01
C ARG A 50 14.92 1.60 -0.97
N SER A 51 13.89 2.24 -0.41
CA SER A 51 14.09 3.33 0.54
C SER A 51 14.77 2.85 1.82
N LEU A 52 15.60 3.69 2.39
CA LEU A 52 16.24 3.41 3.68
C LEU A 52 15.21 3.29 4.80
N MET A 53 14.12 4.04 4.71
CA MET A 53 13.02 3.97 5.65
C MET A 53 12.45 2.55 5.74
N TRP A 54 12.25 1.92 4.59
CA TRP A 54 11.80 0.52 4.53
C TRP A 54 12.88 -0.46 4.98
N ILE A 55 14.10 -0.29 4.45
CA ILE A 55 15.19 -1.24 4.68
C ILE A 55 15.64 -1.22 6.14
N GLU A 56 15.85 -0.05 6.71
CA GLU A 56 16.45 0.09 8.04
C GLU A 56 15.44 0.20 9.18
N ARG A 57 14.26 0.77 8.91
CA ARG A 57 13.25 1.03 9.93
C ARG A 57 11.99 0.19 9.78
N ASN A 58 11.89 -0.64 8.77
CA ASN A 58 10.68 -1.40 8.46
C ASN A 58 9.44 -0.51 8.30
N ASN A 59 9.65 0.72 7.85
CA ASN A 59 8.61 1.73 7.68
C ASN A 59 8.20 1.81 6.21
N PRO A 60 6.97 1.34 5.85
CA PRO A 60 6.57 1.20 4.45
C PRO A 60 6.00 2.46 3.82
N ALA A 61 5.68 3.49 4.61
CA ALA A 61 4.84 4.56 4.12
C ALA A 61 5.18 5.94 4.74
N GLY A 62 6.39 6.12 5.21
CA GLY A 62 6.79 7.39 5.82
C GLY A 62 5.99 7.73 7.07
N ILE A 63 5.62 6.73 7.85
CA ILE A 63 4.79 6.92 9.04
C ILE A 63 5.60 7.62 10.13
N LYS A 64 5.06 8.67 10.71
CA LYS A 64 5.74 9.46 11.73
C LYS A 64 5.30 9.06 13.14
N CYS A 65 6.27 9.03 14.05
CA CYS A 65 6.11 8.88 15.48
C CYS A 65 6.59 10.17 16.15
N GLY A 66 5.73 11.16 16.25
CA GLY A 66 6.12 12.49 16.70
C GLY A 66 6.93 13.24 15.64
N GLU A 67 8.10 13.75 16.00
CA GLU A 67 8.95 14.52 15.08
C GLU A 67 9.81 13.64 14.16
N ASP A 68 10.04 12.39 14.54
CA ASP A 68 10.82 11.43 13.74
C ASP A 68 9.91 10.38 13.11
N TYR A 69 10.45 9.64 12.16
CA TYR A 69 9.77 8.52 11.56
C TYR A 69 9.76 7.31 12.48
N CYS A 70 8.67 6.53 12.43
CA CYS A 70 8.56 5.30 13.20
C CYS A 70 9.57 4.25 12.72
N SER A 71 10.03 3.43 13.67
CA SER A 71 10.76 2.19 13.39
C SER A 71 9.92 1.04 13.92
N TYR A 72 9.82 -0.04 13.16
CA TYR A 72 9.04 -1.21 13.53
C TYR A 72 9.96 -2.43 13.73
N PRO A 73 9.56 -3.39 14.60
CA PRO A 73 10.41 -4.54 14.89
C PRO A 73 10.55 -5.54 13.75
N SER A 74 9.67 -5.47 12.73
CA SER A 74 9.71 -6.36 11.57
C SER A 74 9.03 -5.72 10.37
N LYS A 75 9.26 -6.27 9.18
CA LYS A 75 8.56 -5.86 7.96
C LYS A 75 7.06 -6.06 8.10
N ASP A 76 6.63 -7.19 8.67
CA ASP A 76 5.21 -7.47 8.89
C ASP A 76 4.56 -6.47 9.84
N ALA A 77 5.24 -6.07 10.91
CA ALA A 77 4.71 -5.06 11.83
C ALA A 77 4.53 -3.71 11.14
N GLY A 78 5.49 -3.29 10.32
CA GLY A 78 5.40 -2.06 9.55
C GLY A 78 4.26 -2.11 8.53
N LEU A 79 4.13 -3.21 7.80
CA LEU A 79 3.05 -3.41 6.84
C LEU A 79 1.68 -3.40 7.53
N ALA A 80 1.56 -4.07 8.67
CA ALA A 80 0.31 -4.07 9.43
C ALA A 80 -0.11 -2.64 9.81
N GLN A 81 0.84 -1.80 10.20
CA GLN A 81 0.56 -0.41 10.51
C GLN A 81 0.10 0.37 9.27
N MET A 82 0.72 0.14 8.11
CA MET A 82 0.29 0.75 6.86
C MET A 82 -1.15 0.36 6.51
N PHE A 83 -1.46 -0.93 6.56
CA PHE A 83 -2.81 -1.42 6.30
C PHE A 83 -3.83 -0.85 7.29
N TYR A 84 -3.46 -0.80 8.56
CA TYR A 84 -4.31 -0.19 9.60
C TYR A 84 -4.64 1.27 9.25
N LEU A 85 -3.64 2.07 8.89
CA LEU A 85 -3.84 3.47 8.53
C LEU A 85 -4.68 3.62 7.28
N LEU A 86 -4.43 2.83 6.23
CA LEU A 86 -5.25 2.85 5.01
C LEU A 86 -6.71 2.56 5.33
N ASN A 87 -6.97 1.57 6.19
CA ASN A 87 -8.33 1.28 6.66
C ASN A 87 -8.93 2.47 7.40
N GLN A 88 -8.18 3.10 8.31
CA GLN A 88 -8.65 4.25 9.08
C GLN A 88 -9.03 5.44 8.17
N TYR A 89 -8.22 5.72 7.16
CA TYR A 89 -8.51 6.79 6.21
C TYR A 89 -9.76 6.51 5.38
N THR A 90 -9.99 5.25 5.03
CA THR A 90 -11.16 4.87 4.20
C THR A 90 -12.45 4.76 5.02
N THR A 91 -12.37 4.36 6.27
CA THR A 91 -13.56 4.18 7.14
C THR A 91 -13.97 5.43 7.91
N GLY A 92 -13.10 6.45 7.95
CA GLY A 92 -13.36 7.66 8.72
C GLY A 92 -13.15 7.51 10.21
N SER A 93 -12.41 6.49 10.63
CA SER A 93 -12.12 6.25 12.06
C SER A 93 -11.17 7.27 12.67
N ILE A 94 -10.51 8.08 11.83
CA ILE A 94 -9.70 9.21 12.27
C ILE A 94 -10.60 10.45 12.26
N PRO A 95 -10.96 11.02 13.42
CA PRO A 95 -12.01 12.07 13.50
C PRO A 95 -11.73 13.32 12.66
N TRP A 96 -10.46 13.74 12.56
CA TRP A 96 -10.11 14.95 11.81
C TRP A 96 -9.94 14.71 10.32
N VAL A 97 -9.92 13.46 9.87
CA VAL A 97 -9.80 13.12 8.45
C VAL A 97 -11.18 12.89 7.83
N GLY A 98 -12.06 12.20 8.54
CA GLY A 98 -13.35 11.75 8.04
C GLY A 98 -13.23 10.60 7.06
N GLN A 99 -14.37 10.10 6.59
CA GLN A 99 -14.42 9.00 5.63
C GLN A 99 -13.94 9.46 4.25
N ARG A 100 -13.11 8.64 3.60
CA ARG A 100 -12.57 8.89 2.28
C ARG A 100 -12.99 7.77 1.32
N ASN A 101 -13.65 8.12 0.23
CA ASN A 101 -14.25 7.15 -0.68
C ASN A 101 -13.46 6.94 -1.97
N THR A 102 -12.51 7.82 -2.27
CA THR A 102 -11.70 7.75 -3.49
C THR A 102 -10.21 7.74 -3.15
N ILE A 103 -9.41 7.19 -4.06
CA ILE A 103 -7.96 7.20 -3.93
C ILE A 103 -7.43 8.63 -3.79
N LYS A 104 -7.99 9.55 -4.57
CA LYS A 104 -7.62 10.97 -4.50
C LYS A 104 -7.86 11.53 -3.11
N GLU A 105 -9.02 11.30 -2.52
CA GLU A 105 -9.36 11.77 -1.19
C GLU A 105 -8.45 11.17 -0.11
N VAL A 106 -8.12 9.88 -0.21
CA VAL A 106 -7.19 9.23 0.71
C VAL A 106 -5.79 9.84 0.59
N ARG A 107 -5.30 10.02 -0.63
CA ARG A 107 -3.95 10.58 -0.84
C ARG A 107 -3.86 12.04 -0.42
N GLU A 108 -4.88 12.83 -0.64
CA GLU A 108 -4.93 14.22 -0.17
C GLU A 108 -4.89 14.31 1.35
N ALA A 109 -5.57 13.40 2.05
CA ALA A 109 -5.55 13.34 3.52
C ALA A 109 -4.22 12.81 4.05
N TRP A 110 -3.61 11.84 3.34
CA TRP A 110 -2.34 11.23 3.72
C TRP A 110 -1.17 12.20 3.56
N ASN A 111 -1.11 12.87 2.41
CA ASN A 111 -0.05 13.82 2.08
C ASN A 111 -0.63 14.96 1.24
N PRO A 112 -1.18 16.00 1.86
CA PRO A 112 -1.86 17.08 1.14
C PRO A 112 -0.95 17.94 0.25
N GLU A 113 0.37 17.88 0.46
CA GLU A 113 1.33 18.64 -0.33
C GLU A 113 1.73 17.96 -1.62
N ASP A 114 1.53 16.64 -1.72
CA ASP A 114 1.88 15.85 -2.90
C ASP A 114 0.63 15.47 -3.69
N ASP A 115 0.59 15.87 -4.96
CA ASP A 115 -0.45 15.48 -5.90
C ASP A 115 -0.01 14.19 -6.61
N ASP A 116 0.04 13.10 -5.86
CA ASP A 116 0.57 11.81 -6.33
C ASP A 116 -0.49 10.75 -6.61
N CYS A 117 -1.77 11.11 -6.52
CA CYS A 117 -2.85 10.14 -6.75
C CYS A 117 -2.78 9.51 -8.15
N TRP A 118 -2.32 10.27 -9.16
CA TRP A 118 -2.18 9.77 -10.51
C TRP A 118 -1.13 8.65 -10.60
N ARG A 119 -0.09 8.70 -9.78
CA ARG A 119 0.93 7.63 -9.71
C ARG A 119 0.35 6.36 -9.14
N ILE A 120 -0.47 6.46 -8.11
CA ILE A 120 -1.18 5.31 -7.54
C ILE A 120 -2.07 4.68 -8.61
N TYR A 121 -2.86 5.48 -9.33
CA TYR A 121 -3.70 4.98 -10.43
C TYR A 121 -2.88 4.29 -11.51
N GLU A 122 -1.74 4.89 -11.89
CA GLU A 122 -0.86 4.33 -12.92
C GLU A 122 -0.33 2.95 -12.50
N ILE A 123 0.12 2.82 -11.26
CA ILE A 123 0.61 1.54 -10.74
C ILE A 123 -0.52 0.51 -10.68
N MET A 124 -1.70 0.90 -10.21
CA MET A 124 -2.87 0.01 -10.18
C MET A 124 -3.26 -0.45 -11.58
N LEU A 125 -3.17 0.43 -12.57
CA LEU A 125 -3.43 0.07 -13.97
C LEU A 125 -2.39 -0.91 -14.51
N GLN A 126 -1.14 -0.79 -14.13
CA GLN A 126 -0.10 -1.75 -14.51
C GLN A 126 -0.38 -3.13 -13.92
N ILE A 127 -0.80 -3.19 -12.66
CA ILE A 127 -1.19 -4.45 -12.02
C ILE A 127 -2.36 -5.09 -12.77
N ALA A 128 -3.37 -4.30 -13.12
CA ALA A 128 -4.53 -4.78 -13.86
C ALA A 128 -4.18 -5.24 -15.27
N ALA A 129 -3.25 -4.56 -15.94
CA ALA A 129 -2.79 -4.92 -17.28
C ALA A 129 -2.11 -6.30 -17.29
N GLU A 130 -1.29 -6.58 -16.28
CA GLU A 130 -0.64 -7.90 -16.14
C GLU A 130 -1.67 -9.00 -15.90
N ARG A 131 -2.76 -8.72 -15.18
CA ARG A 131 -3.88 -9.65 -15.05
C ARG A 131 -4.40 -10.09 -16.42
N ASN A 132 -4.61 -9.13 -17.32
CA ASN A 132 -5.12 -9.42 -18.66
C ASN A 132 -4.15 -10.28 -19.47
N GLU A 133 -2.84 -10.09 -19.30
CA GLU A 133 -1.82 -10.92 -19.95
C GLU A 133 -1.87 -12.35 -19.44
N TYR A 134 -2.02 -12.57 -18.13
CA TYR A 134 -2.11 -13.90 -17.55
C TYR A 134 -3.41 -14.63 -17.94
N GLU A 135 -4.50 -13.92 -18.09
CA GLU A 135 -5.78 -14.50 -18.47
C GLU A 135 -5.86 -14.90 -19.95
N ARG A 136 -4.96 -14.39 -20.80
CA ARG A 136 -4.90 -14.75 -22.21
C ARG A 136 -4.19 -16.07 -22.50
N ASP A 137 -3.36 -16.51 -21.57
CA ASP A 137 -2.62 -17.75 -21.69
C ASP A 137 -3.45 -18.92 -21.10
#